data_89de8365ea9ba72180b1c5ad27f9f31d
#
_entry.id   89de8365ea9ba72180b1c5ad27f9f31d
#
_cell.length_a   1.000
_cell.length_b   1.000
_cell.length_c   1.000
_cell.angle_alpha   90.00
_cell.angle_beta   90.00
_cell.angle_gamma   90.00
#
_symmetry.space_group_name_H-M   'P 1'
#
loop_
_entity.id
_entity.type
_entity.pdbx_description
1 polymer ?
#
loop_
_entity_poly.entity_id
_entity_poly.type
_entity_poly.pdbx_seq_one_letter_code
_entity_poly.pdbx_strand_id
1 'polypeptide(L)'
;MNSGIGLRQTDISSEKFAFPTNNPFKNYQTSFRFESNADGNVIALRKILRRLSNTILPGKEHVEAYLRHVTRRNRSAKTLHSIWASLFFFLGMIGSNGKNSLKDITRGDMEAFVEREQDRGINVTTIRVKLVNVYAFLRYLVEEEIVAPDVIGRKIRLQVPERLPRAMDPDDLRKFLSVIDHTRDRAMIMILLRTGMRIGELLNTKIMDIHIKERRIEIYEGEKNRIGRVVYLSEDALNALKIWCTERDPRNEFLFYAQGRRDRMCYSTGRHRVVIYLEKAGIAHKGYTVHTLRHTFATELLNAGMRLECLQVLMGHNCIEETRRYAKLTDKTREEEYFRAMSRIERGKDNGDDRHDNKLATIFEKEKLFAQYR
;
A
#
# COMPACT_ATOMS: atom_id res chain seq x y z
N MET A 1 -61.41 -30.73 -2.05
CA MET A 1 -60.41 -30.07 -2.93
C MET A 1 -59.28 -29.58 -2.05
N ASN A 2 -58.29 -30.44 -1.87
CA ASN A 2 -57.10 -30.16 -1.05
C ASN A 2 -55.94 -29.97 -2.00
N SER A 3 -55.39 -28.76 -2.01
CA SER A 3 -54.11 -28.47 -2.66
C SER A 3 -53.01 -28.47 -1.62
N GLY A 4 -52.27 -29.61 -1.56
CA GLY A 4 -51.08 -29.73 -0.75
C GLY A 4 -49.91 -28.94 -1.34
N ILE A 5 -49.35 -28.05 -0.55
CA ILE A 5 -48.09 -27.40 -0.83
C ILE A 5 -46.94 -28.34 -0.35
N GLY A 6 -46.30 -29.00 -1.29
CA GLY A 6 -45.09 -29.78 -1.03
C GLY A 6 -43.89 -28.88 -0.73
N LEU A 7 -43.46 -28.85 0.51
CA LEU A 7 -42.15 -28.35 0.92
C LEU A 7 -41.07 -29.29 0.39
N ARG A 8 -40.30 -28.84 -0.60
CA ARG A 8 -39.08 -29.52 -1.00
C ARG A 8 -38.03 -29.31 0.11
N GLN A 9 -37.67 -30.37 0.79
CA GLN A 9 -36.44 -30.45 1.57
C GLN A 9 -35.27 -30.29 0.59
N THR A 10 -34.65 -29.16 0.59
CA THR A 10 -33.35 -28.94 -0.07
C THR A 10 -32.25 -29.46 0.85
N ASP A 11 -31.50 -30.40 0.37
CA ASP A 11 -30.30 -30.98 1.00
C ASP A 11 -29.27 -29.87 1.33
N ILE A 12 -29.15 -29.54 2.60
CA ILE A 12 -28.29 -28.42 3.09
C ILE A 12 -26.84 -28.92 3.36
N SER A 13 -26.53 -30.17 3.14
CA SER A 13 -25.28 -30.77 3.63
C SER A 13 -24.07 -30.69 2.70
N SER A 14 -24.21 -30.43 1.39
CA SER A 14 -23.10 -30.37 0.44
C SER A 14 -22.62 -28.97 0.04
N GLU A 15 -23.41 -27.94 0.29
CA GLU A 15 -23.05 -26.55 -0.12
C GLU A 15 -22.17 -25.78 0.88
N LYS A 16 -21.97 -26.30 2.11
CA LYS A 16 -21.28 -25.53 3.17
C LYS A 16 -19.76 -25.44 3.01
N PHE A 17 -19.17 -26.25 2.14
CA PHE A 17 -17.72 -26.26 1.87
C PHE A 17 -17.34 -25.89 0.43
N ALA A 18 -18.30 -25.59 -0.43
CA ALA A 18 -18.01 -25.08 -1.76
C ALA A 18 -17.45 -23.66 -1.65
N PHE A 19 -16.16 -23.52 -1.84
CA PHE A 19 -15.52 -22.20 -1.99
C PHE A 19 -16.02 -21.59 -3.30
N PRO A 20 -16.61 -20.39 -3.28
CA PRO A 20 -17.06 -19.75 -4.49
C PRO A 20 -15.87 -19.53 -5.42
N THR A 21 -15.99 -20.01 -6.67
CA THR A 21 -15.03 -19.79 -7.77
C THR A 21 -14.86 -18.31 -8.11
N ASN A 22 -15.82 -17.47 -7.74
CA ASN A 22 -15.73 -16.01 -7.85
C ASN A 22 -15.20 -15.42 -6.53
N ASN A 23 -14.23 -14.53 -6.61
CA ASN A 23 -13.64 -13.84 -5.48
C ASN A 23 -14.73 -13.11 -4.67
N PRO A 24 -15.17 -13.65 -3.49
CA PRO A 24 -16.26 -13.08 -2.71
C PRO A 24 -15.91 -11.68 -2.14
N PHE A 25 -14.67 -11.23 -2.33
CA PHE A 25 -14.16 -9.96 -1.86
C PHE A 25 -14.20 -8.85 -2.93
N LYS A 26 -14.65 -9.14 -4.17
CA LYS A 26 -14.82 -8.10 -5.19
C LYS A 26 -15.76 -6.97 -4.72
N ASN A 27 -16.75 -7.31 -3.89
CA ASN A 27 -17.74 -6.37 -3.35
C ASN A 27 -17.37 -5.77 -1.98
N TYR A 28 -16.21 -6.14 -1.39
CA TYR A 28 -15.82 -5.70 -0.05
C TYR A 28 -15.14 -4.34 0.01
N GLN A 29 -14.78 -3.77 -1.13
CA GLN A 29 -14.06 -2.49 -1.16
C GLN A 29 -14.96 -1.25 -1.08
N THR A 30 -16.28 -1.40 -1.14
CA THR A 30 -17.17 -0.28 -1.42
C THR A 30 -17.92 0.33 -0.22
N SER A 31 -17.78 -0.19 1.01
CA SER A 31 -18.65 0.30 2.11
C SER A 31 -17.98 0.59 3.47
N PHE A 32 -16.67 0.88 3.51
CA PHE A 32 -16.05 1.26 4.79
C PHE A 32 -16.06 2.77 5.00
N ARG A 33 -17.00 3.28 5.82
CA ARG A 33 -16.88 4.55 6.53
C ARG A 33 -15.82 4.37 7.62
N PHE A 34 -14.76 5.14 7.59
CA PHE A 34 -13.82 5.24 8.70
C PHE A 34 -14.40 6.20 9.74
N GLU A 35 -15.03 5.68 10.75
CA GLU A 35 -15.20 6.32 12.04
C GLU A 35 -13.84 6.36 12.74
N SER A 36 -13.69 7.11 13.83
CA SER A 36 -12.40 7.27 14.53
C SER A 36 -11.64 5.95 14.64
N ASN A 37 -10.31 5.92 14.53
CA ASN A 37 -9.54 4.69 14.35
C ASN A 37 -9.84 3.59 15.37
N ALA A 38 -10.15 3.94 16.63
CA ALA A 38 -10.52 2.99 17.69
C ALA A 38 -11.90 2.39 17.45
N ASP A 39 -12.91 3.23 17.09
CA ASP A 39 -14.27 2.77 16.84
C ASP A 39 -14.36 1.95 15.56
N GLY A 40 -13.64 2.33 14.51
CA GLY A 40 -13.59 1.60 13.25
C GLY A 40 -13.04 0.19 13.40
N ASN A 41 -12.04 -0.02 14.26
CA ASN A 41 -11.47 -1.33 14.54
C ASN A 41 -12.45 -2.23 15.31
N VAL A 42 -13.16 -1.67 16.30
CA VAL A 42 -14.18 -2.39 17.08
C VAL A 42 -15.37 -2.80 16.20
N ILE A 43 -15.83 -1.90 15.34
CA ILE A 43 -16.92 -2.19 14.39
C ILE A 43 -16.50 -3.27 13.39
N ALA A 44 -15.27 -3.21 12.87
CA ALA A 44 -14.74 -4.23 11.98
C ALA A 44 -14.67 -5.59 12.67
N LEU A 45 -14.15 -5.63 13.91
CA LEU A 45 -14.12 -6.85 14.70
C LEU A 45 -15.53 -7.43 14.90
N ARG A 46 -16.51 -6.63 15.34
CA ARG A 46 -17.91 -7.08 15.52
C ARG A 46 -18.48 -7.71 14.25
N LYS A 47 -18.26 -7.07 13.09
CA LYS A 47 -18.70 -7.59 11.80
C LYS A 47 -18.04 -8.93 11.44
N ILE A 48 -16.75 -9.06 11.72
CA ILE A 48 -15.99 -10.30 11.49
C ILE A 48 -16.50 -11.41 12.43
N LEU A 49 -16.66 -11.12 13.72
CA LEU A 49 -17.15 -12.11 14.70
C LEU A 49 -18.55 -12.59 14.38
N ARG A 50 -19.46 -11.72 13.92
CA ARG A 50 -20.78 -12.14 13.44
C ARG A 50 -20.71 -13.09 12.24
N ARG A 51 -19.72 -12.94 11.36
CA ARG A 51 -19.49 -13.88 10.24
C ARG A 51 -18.90 -15.19 10.75
N LEU A 52 -17.91 -15.09 11.63
CA LEU A 52 -17.29 -16.25 12.26
C LEU A 52 -18.35 -17.09 12.97
N SER A 53 -19.35 -16.46 13.66
CA SER A 53 -20.43 -17.19 14.32
C SER A 53 -21.27 -18.05 13.36
N ASN A 54 -21.42 -17.62 12.12
CA ASN A 54 -22.22 -18.29 11.09
C ASN A 54 -21.38 -19.23 10.19
N THR A 55 -20.10 -19.46 10.51
CA THR A 55 -19.24 -20.37 9.75
C THR A 55 -18.89 -21.61 10.55
N ILE A 56 -18.65 -22.72 9.87
CA ILE A 56 -18.12 -23.94 10.46
C ILE A 56 -16.63 -24.00 10.10
N LEU A 57 -15.77 -23.73 11.09
CA LEU A 57 -14.31 -23.75 10.94
C LEU A 57 -13.70 -24.47 12.13
N PRO A 58 -12.64 -25.28 11.94
CA PRO A 58 -11.89 -25.85 13.06
C PRO A 58 -11.26 -24.72 13.90
N GLY A 59 -11.34 -24.85 15.23
CA GLY A 59 -10.74 -23.92 16.18
C GLY A 59 -11.32 -22.51 16.14
N LYS A 60 -12.61 -22.38 15.93
CA LYS A 60 -13.35 -21.12 15.83
C LYS A 60 -13.13 -20.20 17.05
N GLU A 61 -13.09 -20.76 18.24
CA GLU A 61 -12.83 -20.09 19.51
C GLU A 61 -11.43 -19.43 19.53
N HIS A 62 -10.43 -20.11 19.01
CA HIS A 62 -9.06 -19.61 18.91
C HIS A 62 -8.92 -18.52 17.86
N VAL A 63 -9.67 -18.60 16.75
CA VAL A 63 -9.74 -17.53 15.75
C VAL A 63 -10.34 -16.26 16.37
N GLU A 64 -11.41 -16.39 17.16
CA GLU A 64 -12.02 -15.26 17.87
C GLU A 64 -11.03 -14.64 18.87
N ALA A 65 -10.38 -15.46 19.70
CA ALA A 65 -9.39 -15.01 20.69
C ALA A 65 -8.23 -14.27 20.00
N TYR A 66 -7.71 -14.81 18.90
CA TYR A 66 -6.65 -14.19 18.12
C TYR A 66 -7.08 -12.86 17.50
N LEU A 67 -8.28 -12.76 16.91
CA LEU A 67 -8.78 -11.52 16.34
C LEU A 67 -8.95 -10.43 17.41
N ARG A 68 -9.42 -10.79 18.61
CA ARG A 68 -9.48 -9.88 19.77
C ARG A 68 -8.09 -9.42 20.21
N HIS A 69 -7.12 -10.35 20.28
CA HIS A 69 -5.72 -10.06 20.60
C HIS A 69 -5.10 -9.07 19.60
N VAL A 70 -5.29 -9.29 18.28
CA VAL A 70 -4.79 -8.40 17.23
C VAL A 70 -5.44 -7.01 17.31
N THR A 71 -6.74 -6.96 17.64
CA THR A 71 -7.46 -5.69 17.78
C THR A 71 -6.92 -4.86 18.96
N ARG A 72 -6.62 -5.49 20.10
CA ARG A 72 -5.99 -4.82 21.27
C ARG A 72 -4.61 -4.23 20.93
N ARG A 73 -3.89 -4.81 19.95
CA ARG A 73 -2.62 -4.26 19.42
C ARG A 73 -2.84 -3.11 18.41
N ASN A 74 -4.05 -2.57 18.36
CA ASN A 74 -4.44 -1.42 17.52
C ASN A 74 -4.08 -1.57 16.03
N ARG A 75 -4.28 -2.78 15.48
CA ARG A 75 -4.15 -3.01 14.04
C ARG A 75 -5.37 -2.45 13.30
N SER A 76 -5.16 -1.91 12.09
CA SER A 76 -6.24 -1.28 11.32
C SER A 76 -7.36 -2.27 10.96
N ALA A 77 -8.59 -1.76 10.79
CA ALA A 77 -9.74 -2.53 10.31
C ALA A 77 -9.43 -3.30 9.02
N LYS A 78 -8.68 -2.70 8.09
CA LYS A 78 -8.24 -3.35 6.84
C LYS A 78 -7.32 -4.55 7.11
N THR A 79 -6.42 -4.43 8.08
CA THR A 79 -5.54 -5.54 8.51
C THR A 79 -6.37 -6.66 9.11
N LEU A 80 -7.34 -6.37 9.98
CA LEU A 80 -8.25 -7.38 10.56
C LEU A 80 -9.01 -8.15 9.49
N HIS A 81 -9.53 -7.45 8.47
CA HIS A 81 -10.19 -8.10 7.33
C HIS A 81 -9.24 -8.98 6.52
N SER A 82 -7.99 -8.54 6.29
CA SER A 82 -6.98 -9.33 5.59
C SER A 82 -6.63 -10.61 6.37
N ILE A 83 -6.48 -10.50 7.69
CA ILE A 83 -6.21 -11.64 8.58
C ILE A 83 -7.40 -12.60 8.53
N TRP A 84 -8.62 -12.11 8.76
CA TRP A 84 -9.82 -12.92 8.70
C TRP A 84 -9.95 -13.68 7.37
N ALA A 85 -9.78 -12.98 6.24
CA ALA A 85 -9.86 -13.60 4.93
C ALA A 85 -8.81 -14.71 4.75
N SER A 86 -7.59 -14.50 5.25
CA SER A 86 -6.53 -15.51 5.16
C SER A 86 -6.85 -16.75 6.00
N LEU A 87 -7.31 -16.54 7.24
CA LEU A 87 -7.68 -17.63 8.15
C LEU A 87 -8.90 -18.39 7.67
N PHE A 88 -9.90 -17.68 7.13
CA PHE A 88 -11.09 -18.31 6.57
C PHE A 88 -10.76 -19.31 5.46
N PHE A 89 -9.89 -18.93 4.51
CA PHE A 89 -9.48 -19.82 3.43
C PHE A 89 -8.59 -20.97 3.92
N PHE A 90 -7.66 -20.68 4.82
CA PHE A 90 -6.78 -21.71 5.37
C PHE A 90 -7.53 -22.74 6.19
N LEU A 91 -8.28 -22.31 7.20
CA LEU A 91 -9.02 -23.22 8.08
C LEU A 91 -10.18 -23.92 7.37
N GLY A 92 -10.79 -23.28 6.37
CA GLY A 92 -11.76 -23.92 5.51
C GLY A 92 -11.15 -25.06 4.69
N MET A 93 -9.90 -24.92 4.23
CA MET A 93 -9.17 -26.02 3.59
C MET A 93 -8.86 -27.13 4.60
N ILE A 94 -8.39 -26.81 5.80
CA ILE A 94 -8.11 -27.77 6.88
C ILE A 94 -9.36 -28.61 7.17
N GLY A 95 -10.50 -27.96 7.36
CA GLY A 95 -11.78 -28.64 7.59
C GLY A 95 -12.22 -29.51 6.40
N SER A 96 -12.04 -29.06 5.15
CA SER A 96 -12.36 -29.86 3.95
C SER A 96 -11.47 -31.08 3.80
N ASN A 97 -10.27 -31.05 4.35
CA ASN A 97 -9.35 -32.19 4.40
C ASN A 97 -9.64 -33.16 5.58
N GLY A 98 -10.76 -32.98 6.27
CA GLY A 98 -11.20 -33.84 7.38
C GLY A 98 -10.52 -33.57 8.72
N LYS A 99 -9.70 -32.53 8.83
CA LYS A 99 -9.05 -32.15 10.08
C LYS A 99 -9.95 -31.20 10.88
N ASN A 100 -10.46 -31.68 12.01
CA ASN A 100 -11.37 -30.93 12.88
C ASN A 100 -10.67 -30.27 14.07
N SER A 101 -9.42 -30.65 14.35
CA SER A 101 -8.61 -30.09 15.43
C SER A 101 -7.46 -29.27 14.89
N LEU A 102 -7.16 -28.15 15.54
CA LEU A 102 -5.98 -27.33 15.22
C LEU A 102 -4.67 -28.05 15.55
N LYS A 103 -4.69 -29.03 16.48
CA LYS A 103 -3.53 -29.86 16.85
C LYS A 103 -3.04 -30.72 15.68
N ASP A 104 -3.93 -31.04 14.72
CA ASP A 104 -3.62 -31.87 13.56
C ASP A 104 -3.00 -31.09 12.40
N ILE A 105 -2.82 -29.77 12.57
CA ILE A 105 -2.17 -28.92 11.56
C ILE A 105 -0.70 -29.27 11.48
N THR A 106 -0.25 -29.54 10.28
CA THR A 106 1.14 -29.87 9.97
C THR A 106 1.74 -28.85 9.01
N ARG A 107 3.05 -28.94 8.83
CA ARG A 107 3.74 -28.17 7.79
C ARG A 107 3.22 -28.50 6.38
N GLY A 108 2.88 -29.77 6.10
CA GLY A 108 2.31 -30.19 4.82
C GLY A 108 1.00 -29.48 4.49
N ASP A 109 0.19 -29.12 5.50
CA ASP A 109 -1.02 -28.33 5.27
C ASP A 109 -0.71 -26.90 4.82
N MET A 110 0.41 -26.35 5.27
CA MET A 110 0.85 -25.03 4.82
C MET A 110 1.32 -25.06 3.36
N GLU A 111 1.99 -26.14 2.95
CA GLU A 111 2.43 -26.36 1.56
C GLU A 111 1.20 -26.57 0.66
N ALA A 112 0.27 -27.45 1.06
CA ALA A 112 -1.00 -27.69 0.36
C ALA A 112 -1.84 -26.39 0.23
N PHE A 113 -1.81 -25.51 1.24
CA PHE A 113 -2.49 -24.21 1.14
C PHE A 113 -1.88 -23.33 0.06
N VAL A 114 -0.55 -23.30 -0.08
CA VAL A 114 0.12 -22.55 -1.13
C VAL A 114 -0.25 -23.09 -2.51
N GLU A 115 -0.15 -24.39 -2.72
CA GLU A 115 -0.50 -25.08 -3.96
C GLU A 115 -1.94 -24.79 -4.35
N ARG A 116 -2.88 -24.97 -3.42
CA ARG A 116 -4.29 -24.66 -3.67
C ARG A 116 -4.56 -23.22 -4.07
N GLU A 117 -3.88 -22.26 -3.45
CA GLU A 117 -4.04 -20.85 -3.82
C GLU A 117 -3.39 -20.53 -5.18
N GLN A 118 -2.32 -21.23 -5.55
CA GLN A 118 -1.70 -21.16 -6.89
C GLN A 118 -2.62 -21.72 -7.95
N ASP A 119 -3.21 -22.90 -7.72
CA ASP A 119 -4.17 -23.53 -8.64
C ASP A 119 -5.42 -22.68 -8.88
N ARG A 120 -5.81 -21.87 -7.87
CA ARG A 120 -6.88 -20.87 -7.99
C ARG A 120 -6.45 -19.63 -8.79
N GLY A 121 -5.24 -19.59 -9.32
CA GLY A 121 -4.71 -18.43 -10.06
C GLY A 121 -4.45 -17.18 -9.21
N ILE A 122 -4.30 -17.33 -7.88
CA ILE A 122 -4.04 -16.19 -7.00
C ILE A 122 -2.59 -15.73 -7.19
N ASN A 123 -2.41 -14.40 -7.31
CA ASN A 123 -1.07 -13.82 -7.47
C ASN A 123 -0.18 -14.15 -6.26
N VAL A 124 1.08 -14.53 -6.54
CA VAL A 124 2.08 -14.93 -5.54
C VAL A 124 2.25 -13.89 -4.42
N THR A 125 2.17 -12.60 -4.74
CA THR A 125 2.20 -11.53 -3.72
C THR A 125 1.04 -11.63 -2.74
N THR A 126 -0.15 -11.99 -3.23
CA THR A 126 -1.34 -12.18 -2.38
C THR A 126 -1.21 -13.44 -1.54
N ILE A 127 -0.69 -14.53 -2.11
CA ILE A 127 -0.42 -15.78 -1.39
C ILE A 127 0.59 -15.52 -0.26
N ARG A 128 1.66 -14.77 -0.53
CA ARG A 128 2.62 -14.36 0.50
C ARG A 128 1.97 -13.60 1.65
N VAL A 129 1.05 -12.67 1.36
CA VAL A 129 0.32 -11.95 2.41
C VAL A 129 -0.56 -12.90 3.23
N LYS A 130 -1.27 -13.83 2.59
CA LYS A 130 -2.06 -14.85 3.28
C LYS A 130 -1.20 -15.73 4.17
N LEU A 131 -0.06 -16.21 3.67
CA LEU A 131 0.90 -16.98 4.46
C LEU A 131 1.42 -16.21 5.68
N VAL A 132 1.76 -14.94 5.54
CA VAL A 132 2.22 -14.11 6.68
C VAL A 132 1.14 -14.05 7.75
N ASN A 133 -0.13 -13.90 7.37
CA ASN A 133 -1.25 -13.87 8.31
C ASN A 133 -1.46 -15.24 8.98
N VAL A 134 -1.37 -16.34 8.22
CA VAL A 134 -1.52 -17.70 8.76
C VAL A 134 -0.36 -18.02 9.70
N TYR A 135 0.89 -17.72 9.33
CA TYR A 135 2.04 -17.90 10.24
C TYR A 135 1.92 -17.09 11.53
N ALA A 136 1.37 -15.87 11.45
CA ALA A 136 1.15 -15.05 12.65
C ALA A 136 0.10 -15.68 13.59
N PHE A 137 -0.95 -16.29 13.03
CA PHE A 137 -1.94 -17.03 13.79
C PHE A 137 -1.36 -18.33 14.38
N LEU A 138 -0.65 -19.12 13.57
CA LEU A 138 -0.02 -20.36 14.07
C LEU A 138 1.00 -20.07 15.18
N ARG A 139 1.75 -18.97 15.09
CA ARG A 139 2.65 -18.55 16.17
C ARG A 139 1.88 -18.27 17.45
N TYR A 140 0.75 -17.56 17.37
CA TYR A 140 -0.13 -17.33 18.50
C TYR A 140 -0.61 -18.66 19.11
N LEU A 141 -0.98 -19.65 18.27
CA LEU A 141 -1.41 -20.97 18.75
C LEU A 141 -0.27 -21.77 19.39
N VAL A 142 0.97 -21.59 18.92
CA VAL A 142 2.15 -22.20 19.57
C VAL A 142 2.43 -21.54 20.91
N GLU A 143 2.31 -20.20 21.02
CA GLU A 143 2.44 -19.47 22.29
C GLU A 143 1.36 -19.89 23.32
N GLU A 144 0.17 -20.31 22.86
CA GLU A 144 -0.94 -20.85 23.66
C GLU A 144 -0.87 -22.37 23.85
N GLU A 145 0.24 -23.02 23.43
CA GLU A 145 0.47 -24.48 23.54
C GLU A 145 -0.60 -25.36 22.84
N ILE A 146 -1.29 -24.82 21.84
CA ILE A 146 -2.35 -25.52 21.08
C ILE A 146 -1.77 -26.31 19.91
N VAL A 147 -0.74 -25.75 19.25
CA VAL A 147 -0.10 -26.33 18.06
C VAL A 147 1.38 -26.54 18.36
N ALA A 148 1.94 -27.62 17.85
CA ALA A 148 3.35 -27.96 18.05
C ALA A 148 4.28 -26.93 17.35
N PRO A 149 5.43 -26.57 17.96
CA PRO A 149 6.34 -25.56 17.41
C PRO A 149 6.96 -25.91 16.06
N ASP A 150 7.08 -27.19 15.71
CA ASP A 150 7.64 -27.70 14.46
C ASP A 150 6.87 -27.23 13.22
N VAL A 151 5.56 -26.98 13.36
CA VAL A 151 4.70 -26.46 12.26
C VAL A 151 5.21 -25.14 11.71
N ILE A 152 5.77 -24.28 12.56
CA ILE A 152 6.28 -22.95 12.17
C ILE A 152 7.82 -22.89 12.04
N GLY A 153 8.52 -23.99 12.38
CA GLY A 153 9.99 -24.02 12.48
C GLY A 153 10.69 -23.61 11.18
N ARG A 154 10.26 -24.12 10.04
CA ARG A 154 10.81 -23.79 8.72
C ARG A 154 9.80 -23.10 7.84
N LYS A 155 9.95 -21.79 7.65
CA LYS A 155 9.02 -20.98 6.84
C LYS A 155 9.10 -21.30 5.36
N ILE A 156 7.96 -21.37 4.69
CA ILE A 156 7.84 -21.41 3.23
C ILE A 156 8.20 -20.04 2.68
N ARG A 157 9.21 -19.98 1.83
CA ARG A 157 9.64 -18.75 1.16
C ARG A 157 9.15 -18.74 -0.28
N LEU A 158 8.25 -17.83 -0.60
CA LEU A 158 7.79 -17.60 -1.97
C LEU A 158 8.65 -16.52 -2.61
N GLN A 159 9.23 -16.83 -3.76
CA GLN A 159 9.91 -15.82 -4.58
C GLN A 159 8.86 -14.94 -5.23
N VAL A 160 8.88 -13.67 -4.90
CA VAL A 160 8.00 -12.65 -5.49
C VAL A 160 8.84 -11.81 -6.44
N PRO A 161 8.48 -11.74 -7.74
CA PRO A 161 9.18 -10.86 -8.66
C PRO A 161 9.19 -9.42 -8.16
N GLU A 162 10.38 -8.81 -8.11
CA GLU A 162 10.50 -7.40 -7.76
C GLU A 162 9.97 -6.57 -8.92
N ARG A 163 8.77 -6.02 -8.75
CA ARG A 163 8.21 -5.07 -9.73
C ARG A 163 8.74 -3.69 -9.43
N LEU A 164 9.42 -3.09 -10.38
CA LEU A 164 9.82 -1.70 -10.28
C LEU A 164 8.58 -0.79 -10.24
N PRO A 165 8.61 0.30 -9.46
CA PRO A 165 7.55 1.30 -9.48
C PRO A 165 7.42 1.87 -10.90
N ARG A 166 6.24 1.82 -11.49
CA ARG A 166 5.99 2.35 -12.84
C ARG A 166 5.49 3.79 -12.73
N ALA A 167 6.31 4.73 -13.17
CA ALA A 167 5.87 6.10 -13.41
C ALA A 167 4.96 6.18 -14.65
N MET A 168 4.14 7.22 -14.76
CA MET A 168 3.38 7.53 -15.95
C MET A 168 4.33 8.11 -17.00
N ASP A 169 4.16 7.68 -18.23
CA ASP A 169 4.90 8.23 -19.36
C ASP A 169 4.56 9.72 -19.53
N PRO A 170 5.52 10.60 -19.90
CA PRO A 170 5.27 12.05 -20.01
C PRO A 170 4.16 12.41 -21.00
N ASP A 171 4.04 11.69 -22.13
CA ASP A 171 2.97 11.92 -23.11
C ASP A 171 1.61 11.49 -22.58
N ASP A 172 1.55 10.35 -21.90
CA ASP A 172 0.34 9.87 -21.24
C ASP A 172 -0.08 10.83 -20.11
N LEU A 173 0.89 11.36 -19.35
CA LEU A 173 0.62 12.35 -18.31
C LEU A 173 0.01 13.63 -18.89
N ARG A 174 0.54 14.13 -20.02
CA ARG A 174 -0.04 15.28 -20.72
C ARG A 174 -1.47 15.01 -21.19
N LYS A 175 -1.72 13.85 -21.82
CA LYS A 175 -3.07 13.41 -22.23
C LYS A 175 -4.02 13.30 -21.04
N PHE A 176 -3.55 12.71 -19.94
CA PHE A 176 -4.34 12.54 -18.72
C PHE A 176 -4.74 13.90 -18.12
N LEU A 177 -3.79 14.82 -17.99
CA LEU A 177 -4.06 16.14 -17.41
C LEU A 177 -4.95 17.01 -18.31
N SER A 178 -4.92 16.84 -19.64
CA SER A 178 -5.72 17.66 -20.58
C SER A 178 -7.23 17.35 -20.52
N VAL A 179 -7.61 16.14 -20.12
CA VAL A 179 -9.03 15.72 -20.07
C VAL A 179 -9.71 15.96 -18.75
N ILE A 180 -9.01 16.53 -17.75
CA ILE A 180 -9.59 16.80 -16.44
C ILE A 180 -10.37 18.10 -16.49
N ASP A 181 -11.69 17.98 -16.53
CA ASP A 181 -12.64 19.07 -16.73
C ASP A 181 -13.24 19.65 -15.43
N HIS A 182 -13.18 18.91 -14.32
CA HIS A 182 -13.77 19.33 -13.04
C HIS A 182 -12.71 19.91 -12.10
N THR A 183 -12.91 21.11 -11.61
CA THR A 183 -11.98 21.89 -10.73
C THR A 183 -11.55 21.12 -9.50
N ARG A 184 -12.50 20.49 -8.77
CA ARG A 184 -12.21 19.64 -7.60
C ARG A 184 -11.26 18.49 -7.96
N ASP A 185 -11.56 17.79 -9.04
CA ASP A 185 -10.81 16.60 -9.44
C ASP A 185 -9.43 17.00 -9.96
N ARG A 186 -9.35 18.15 -10.66
CA ARG A 186 -8.07 18.74 -11.07
C ARG A 186 -7.19 19.09 -9.88
N ALA A 187 -7.75 19.76 -8.86
CA ALA A 187 -7.04 20.05 -7.62
C ALA A 187 -6.55 18.77 -6.92
N MET A 188 -7.42 17.76 -6.79
CA MET A 188 -7.09 16.47 -6.18
C MET A 188 -5.93 15.79 -6.92
N ILE A 189 -6.00 15.69 -8.24
CA ILE A 189 -5.01 15.00 -9.06
C ILE A 189 -3.68 15.78 -9.07
N MET A 190 -3.72 17.10 -9.19
CA MET A 190 -2.51 17.94 -9.16
C MET A 190 -1.79 17.87 -7.83
N ILE A 191 -2.51 17.89 -6.71
CA ILE A 191 -1.91 17.74 -5.38
C ILE A 191 -1.28 16.34 -5.25
N LEU A 192 -1.97 15.27 -5.64
CA LEU A 192 -1.40 13.91 -5.59
C LEU A 192 -0.12 13.80 -6.44
N LEU A 193 -0.13 14.39 -7.64
CA LEU A 193 0.99 14.34 -8.58
C LEU A 193 2.20 15.16 -8.11
N ARG A 194 1.96 16.31 -7.45
CA ARG A 194 3.02 17.26 -7.09
C ARG A 194 3.50 17.17 -5.63
N THR A 195 2.81 16.39 -4.80
CA THR A 195 3.21 16.18 -3.40
C THR A 195 3.60 14.75 -3.09
N GLY A 196 3.20 13.80 -3.96
CA GLY A 196 3.37 12.38 -3.71
C GLY A 196 2.61 11.86 -2.50
N MET A 197 1.60 12.59 -1.98
CA MET A 197 0.75 12.11 -0.89
C MET A 197 0.04 10.80 -1.25
N ARG A 198 -0.23 9.98 -0.23
CA ARG A 198 -1.18 8.88 -0.43
C ARG A 198 -2.59 9.45 -0.54
N ILE A 199 -3.43 8.88 -1.40
CA ILE A 199 -4.81 9.38 -1.57
C ILE A 199 -5.57 9.40 -0.24
N GLY A 200 -5.35 8.43 0.66
CA GLY A 200 -5.97 8.43 1.98
C GLY A 200 -5.54 9.63 2.84
N GLU A 201 -4.28 10.03 2.77
CA GLU A 201 -3.77 11.22 3.45
C GLU A 201 -4.45 12.48 2.90
N LEU A 202 -4.50 12.61 1.57
CA LEU A 202 -5.15 13.75 0.92
C LEU A 202 -6.65 13.86 1.24
N LEU A 203 -7.37 12.73 1.24
CA LEU A 203 -8.81 12.73 1.56
C LEU A 203 -9.09 13.00 3.05
N ASN A 204 -8.10 12.84 3.93
CA ASN A 204 -8.18 13.21 5.35
C ASN A 204 -7.73 14.66 5.61
N THR A 205 -7.12 15.35 4.64
CA THR A 205 -6.63 16.72 4.78
C THR A 205 -7.83 17.67 5.05
N LYS A 206 -7.71 18.44 6.12
CA LYS A 206 -8.62 19.52 6.47
C LYS A 206 -8.11 20.84 5.92
N ILE A 207 -8.99 21.84 5.82
CA ILE A 207 -8.60 23.18 5.37
C ILE A 207 -7.58 23.81 6.31
N MET A 208 -7.69 23.58 7.60
CA MET A 208 -6.74 24.08 8.61
C MET A 208 -5.33 23.53 8.48
N ASP A 209 -5.14 22.37 7.81
CA ASP A 209 -3.83 21.74 7.58
C ASP A 209 -3.08 22.39 6.39
N ILE A 210 -3.71 23.33 5.68
CA ILE A 210 -3.19 23.91 4.44
C ILE A 210 -2.70 25.34 4.70
N HIS A 211 -1.41 25.53 4.49
CA HIS A 211 -0.74 26.82 4.63
C HIS A 211 -0.42 27.39 3.24
N ILE A 212 -1.37 28.13 2.68
CA ILE A 212 -1.28 28.65 1.29
C ILE A 212 -0.06 29.58 1.10
N LYS A 213 0.22 30.45 2.09
CA LYS A 213 1.34 31.39 2.03
C LYS A 213 2.69 30.67 2.01
N GLU A 214 2.83 29.64 2.83
CA GLU A 214 4.02 28.80 2.94
C GLU A 214 4.06 27.67 1.90
N ARG A 215 3.03 27.55 1.07
CA ARG A 215 2.88 26.49 0.04
C ARG A 215 3.08 25.09 0.59
N ARG A 216 2.53 24.79 1.77
CA ARG A 216 2.68 23.50 2.43
C ARG A 216 1.37 22.93 2.94
N ILE A 217 1.33 21.61 3.04
CA ILE A 217 0.25 20.85 3.70
C ILE A 217 0.88 20.02 4.82
N GLU A 218 0.29 20.10 6.01
CA GLU A 218 0.69 19.29 7.15
C GLU A 218 -0.10 17.97 7.17
N ILE A 219 0.61 16.88 7.33
CA ILE A 219 0.03 15.53 7.45
C ILE A 219 0.33 15.06 8.86
N TYR A 220 -0.66 15.12 9.76
CA TYR A 220 -0.46 14.81 11.18
C TYR A 220 -0.30 13.31 11.45
N GLU A 221 -1.05 12.48 10.75
CA GLU A 221 -0.95 11.02 10.86
C GLU A 221 -0.99 10.38 9.47
N GLY A 222 0.12 9.76 9.08
CA GLY A 222 0.11 8.86 7.91
C GLY A 222 -0.69 7.61 8.24
N GLU A 223 -1.68 7.24 7.41
CA GLU A 223 -2.53 6.03 7.61
C GLU A 223 -1.73 4.74 7.89
N LYS A 224 -0.51 4.63 7.39
CA LYS A 224 0.35 3.46 7.58
C LYS A 224 1.44 3.63 8.62
N ASN A 225 2.01 4.82 8.75
CA ASN A 225 3.29 5.00 9.45
C ASN A 225 3.12 5.80 10.74
N ARG A 226 1.97 6.44 10.97
CA ARG A 226 1.67 7.29 12.13
C ARG A 226 2.72 8.38 12.39
N ILE A 227 3.51 8.74 11.37
CA ILE A 227 4.51 9.80 11.43
C ILE A 227 3.95 10.98 10.65
N GLY A 228 3.83 12.11 11.35
CA GLY A 228 3.49 13.38 10.74
C GLY A 228 4.60 13.84 9.79
N ARG A 229 4.25 14.52 8.71
CA ARG A 229 5.20 15.16 7.80
C ARG A 229 4.58 16.35 7.10
N VAL A 230 5.43 17.18 6.53
CA VAL A 230 5.02 18.29 5.67
C VAL A 230 5.29 17.93 4.22
N VAL A 231 4.39 18.31 3.33
CA VAL A 231 4.57 18.27 1.87
C VAL A 231 4.40 19.67 1.28
N TYR A 232 5.01 19.92 0.14
CA TYR A 232 5.04 21.24 -0.48
C TYR A 232 4.24 21.28 -1.77
N LEU A 233 3.59 22.41 -2.04
CA LEU A 233 2.79 22.66 -3.23
C LEU A 233 3.61 23.40 -4.28
N SER A 234 3.73 22.83 -5.47
CA SER A 234 4.21 23.52 -6.66
C SER A 234 3.21 24.58 -7.10
N GLU A 235 3.62 25.50 -7.97
CA GLU A 235 2.77 26.59 -8.44
C GLU A 235 1.50 26.09 -9.14
N ASP A 236 1.64 25.07 -9.98
CA ASP A 236 0.50 24.47 -10.72
C ASP A 236 -0.51 23.79 -9.77
N ALA A 237 -0.02 23.08 -8.74
CA ALA A 237 -0.88 22.46 -7.72
C ALA A 237 -1.55 23.53 -6.84
N LEU A 238 -0.82 24.58 -6.47
CA LEU A 238 -1.36 25.71 -5.69
C LEU A 238 -2.46 26.44 -6.45
N ASN A 239 -2.26 26.70 -7.74
CA ASN A 239 -3.26 27.37 -8.58
C ASN A 239 -4.53 26.50 -8.72
N ALA A 240 -4.38 25.19 -8.96
CA ALA A 240 -5.52 24.29 -8.99
C ALA A 240 -6.26 24.24 -7.64
N LEU A 241 -5.52 24.25 -6.53
CA LEU A 241 -6.08 24.30 -5.18
C LEU A 241 -6.87 25.60 -4.94
N LYS A 242 -6.30 26.76 -5.30
CA LYS A 242 -6.96 28.08 -5.15
C LYS A 242 -8.28 28.11 -5.91
N ILE A 243 -8.32 27.66 -7.17
CA ILE A 243 -9.55 27.59 -7.97
C ILE A 243 -10.59 26.72 -7.27
N TRP A 244 -10.22 25.52 -6.81
CA TRP A 244 -11.13 24.67 -6.06
C TRP A 244 -11.62 25.33 -4.76
N CYS A 245 -10.77 26.08 -4.06
CA CYS A 245 -11.16 26.77 -2.83
C CYS A 245 -12.18 27.88 -3.06
N THR A 246 -12.30 28.47 -4.25
CA THR A 246 -13.35 29.45 -4.58
C THR A 246 -14.72 28.81 -4.83
N GLU A 247 -14.75 27.54 -5.23
CA GLU A 247 -15.99 26.83 -5.61
C GLU A 247 -16.52 25.90 -4.51
N ARG A 248 -15.65 25.49 -3.59
CA ARG A 248 -16.04 24.54 -2.52
C ARG A 248 -16.94 25.18 -1.47
N ASP A 249 -17.79 24.35 -0.83
CA ASP A 249 -18.55 24.80 0.33
C ASP A 249 -17.61 25.15 1.52
N PRO A 250 -17.54 26.43 1.95
CA PRO A 250 -16.65 26.85 3.03
C PRO A 250 -16.99 26.22 4.40
N ARG A 251 -18.21 25.72 4.58
CA ARG A 251 -18.66 25.08 5.82
C ARG A 251 -18.10 23.68 6.02
N ASN A 252 -17.51 23.08 4.98
CA ASN A 252 -16.92 21.75 5.09
C ASN A 252 -15.48 21.87 5.58
N GLU A 253 -15.14 21.11 6.63
CA GLU A 253 -13.77 21.11 7.18
C GLU A 253 -12.76 20.36 6.28
N PHE A 254 -13.23 19.34 5.53
CA PHE A 254 -12.35 18.55 4.66
C PHE A 254 -12.10 19.27 3.34
N LEU A 255 -10.87 19.18 2.84
CA LEU A 255 -10.53 19.72 1.52
C LEU A 255 -11.37 19.06 0.41
N PHE A 256 -11.48 17.73 0.46
CA PHE A 256 -12.29 16.93 -0.48
C PHE A 256 -13.37 16.15 0.27
N TYR A 257 -14.60 16.41 -0.05
CA TYR A 257 -15.78 15.90 0.66
C TYR A 257 -16.81 15.26 -0.29
N ALA A 258 -17.70 14.47 0.28
CA ALA A 258 -18.80 13.86 -0.43
C ALA A 258 -19.90 14.92 -0.71
N GLN A 259 -20.36 14.99 -1.95
CA GLN A 259 -21.40 15.95 -2.35
C GLN A 259 -22.67 15.74 -1.51
N GLY A 260 -23.21 16.85 -1.00
CA GLY A 260 -24.39 16.83 -0.13
C GLY A 260 -24.18 16.32 1.29
N ARG A 261 -22.92 16.09 1.70
CA ARG A 261 -22.55 15.62 3.05
C ARG A 261 -21.39 16.42 3.62
N ARG A 262 -21.28 16.46 4.94
CA ARG A 262 -20.12 17.07 5.63
C ARG A 262 -18.94 16.11 5.80
N ASP A 263 -19.10 14.85 5.39
CA ASP A 263 -18.06 13.83 5.48
C ASP A 263 -17.01 14.01 4.37
N ARG A 264 -15.80 13.57 4.65
CA ARG A 264 -14.73 13.47 3.64
C ARG A 264 -15.16 12.60 2.46
N MET A 265 -14.55 12.83 1.30
CA MET A 265 -14.71 11.94 0.14
C MET A 265 -14.17 10.54 0.49
N CYS A 266 -14.89 9.49 0.11
CA CYS A 266 -14.41 8.14 0.35
C CYS A 266 -13.30 7.74 -0.65
N TYR A 267 -12.44 6.80 -0.23
CA TYR A 267 -11.32 6.32 -1.04
C TYR A 267 -11.75 5.77 -2.41
N SER A 268 -12.85 5.01 -2.45
CA SER A 268 -13.39 4.45 -3.69
C SER A 268 -13.79 5.54 -4.68
N THR A 269 -14.42 6.62 -4.21
CA THR A 269 -14.81 7.77 -5.04
C THR A 269 -13.58 8.45 -5.63
N GLY A 270 -12.59 8.80 -4.79
CA GLY A 270 -11.37 9.45 -5.27
C GLY A 270 -10.61 8.58 -6.28
N ARG A 271 -10.49 7.27 -6.02
CA ARG A 271 -9.90 6.33 -6.97
C ARG A 271 -10.69 6.26 -8.28
N HIS A 272 -12.01 6.19 -8.21
CA HIS A 272 -12.88 6.08 -9.39
C HIS A 272 -12.77 7.31 -10.29
N ARG A 273 -12.63 8.52 -9.71
CA ARG A 273 -12.39 9.74 -10.51
C ARG A 273 -11.13 9.62 -11.37
N VAL A 274 -10.03 9.11 -10.81
CA VAL A 274 -8.79 8.88 -11.57
C VAL A 274 -9.03 7.87 -12.71
N VAL A 275 -9.77 6.78 -12.46
CA VAL A 275 -10.10 5.77 -13.49
C VAL A 275 -10.89 6.41 -14.63
N ILE A 276 -11.92 7.21 -14.34
CA ILE A 276 -12.70 7.93 -15.36
C ILE A 276 -11.81 8.78 -16.27
N TYR A 277 -10.86 9.52 -15.70
CA TYR A 277 -9.96 10.36 -16.50
C TYR A 277 -8.93 9.56 -17.30
N LEU A 278 -8.48 8.40 -16.80
CA LEU A 278 -7.66 7.48 -17.57
C LEU A 278 -8.43 6.89 -18.78
N GLU A 279 -9.72 6.59 -18.61
CA GLU A 279 -10.61 6.15 -19.67
C GLU A 279 -10.83 7.28 -20.69
N LYS A 280 -11.15 8.52 -20.25
CA LYS A 280 -11.29 9.70 -21.11
C LYS A 280 -10.01 9.99 -21.92
N ALA A 281 -8.84 9.77 -21.34
CA ALA A 281 -7.55 9.94 -22.00
C ALA A 281 -7.19 8.77 -22.95
N GLY A 282 -7.97 7.68 -23.00
CA GLY A 282 -7.70 6.50 -23.82
C GLY A 282 -6.54 5.63 -23.33
N ILE A 283 -6.08 5.80 -22.10
CA ILE A 283 -4.88 5.13 -21.55
C ILE A 283 -5.19 4.16 -20.39
N ALA A 284 -6.47 3.85 -20.13
CA ALA A 284 -6.86 2.93 -19.06
C ALA A 284 -6.24 1.52 -19.23
N HIS A 285 -6.06 1.07 -20.48
CA HIS A 285 -5.43 -0.22 -20.82
C HIS A 285 -3.98 -0.36 -20.31
N LYS A 286 -3.29 0.75 -20.05
CA LYS A 286 -1.91 0.77 -19.52
C LYS A 286 -1.82 0.42 -18.04
N GLY A 287 -2.95 0.28 -17.34
CA GLY A 287 -3.01 -0.15 -15.95
C GLY A 287 -2.51 0.89 -14.93
N TYR A 288 -2.52 2.16 -15.28
CA TYR A 288 -2.20 3.26 -14.37
C TYR A 288 -3.21 3.34 -13.22
N THR A 289 -2.76 3.77 -12.07
CA THR A 289 -3.57 3.87 -10.84
C THR A 289 -3.25 5.19 -10.11
N VAL A 290 -3.99 5.47 -9.05
CA VAL A 290 -3.66 6.60 -8.14
C VAL A 290 -2.22 6.49 -7.60
N HIS A 291 -1.73 5.27 -7.33
CA HIS A 291 -0.36 5.07 -6.89
C HIS A 291 0.67 5.40 -7.98
N THR A 292 0.29 5.30 -9.24
CA THR A 292 1.15 5.70 -10.36
C THR A 292 1.49 7.19 -10.30
N LEU A 293 0.54 8.07 -9.91
CA LEU A 293 0.81 9.50 -9.71
C LEU A 293 1.92 9.73 -8.69
N ARG A 294 1.88 9.00 -7.59
CA ARG A 294 2.93 9.05 -6.56
C ARG A 294 4.27 8.47 -7.05
N HIS A 295 4.23 7.43 -7.88
CA HIS A 295 5.44 6.90 -8.51
C HIS A 295 6.04 7.90 -9.50
N THR A 296 5.19 8.58 -10.29
CA THR A 296 5.59 9.65 -11.21
C THR A 296 6.27 10.79 -10.46
N PHE A 297 5.67 11.29 -9.37
CA PHE A 297 6.27 12.30 -8.51
C PHE A 297 7.67 11.90 -8.03
N ALA A 298 7.82 10.70 -7.50
CA ALA A 298 9.10 10.23 -6.98
C ALA A 298 10.16 10.11 -8.09
N THR A 299 9.79 9.60 -9.25
CA THR A 299 10.68 9.43 -10.40
C THR A 299 11.08 10.79 -10.99
N GLU A 300 10.13 11.72 -11.15
CA GLU A 300 10.41 13.07 -11.65
C GLU A 300 11.38 13.83 -10.74
N LEU A 301 11.19 13.76 -9.42
CA LEU A 301 12.09 14.43 -8.48
C LEU A 301 13.49 13.85 -8.45
N LEU A 302 13.62 12.52 -8.53
CA LEU A 302 14.94 11.88 -8.63
C LEU A 302 15.64 12.25 -9.95
N ASN A 303 14.90 12.24 -11.06
CA ASN A 303 15.44 12.65 -12.37
C ASN A 303 15.85 14.13 -12.38
N ALA A 304 15.16 14.97 -11.59
CA ALA A 304 15.54 16.38 -11.38
C ALA A 304 16.68 16.56 -10.37
N GLY A 305 17.30 15.48 -9.87
CA GLY A 305 18.46 15.51 -8.99
C GLY A 305 18.14 15.69 -7.51
N MET A 306 16.91 15.41 -7.06
CA MET A 306 16.60 15.41 -5.64
C MET A 306 17.32 14.26 -4.92
N ARG A 307 17.92 14.53 -3.78
CA ARG A 307 18.58 13.52 -2.94
C ARG A 307 17.58 12.50 -2.42
N LEU A 308 17.98 11.24 -2.43
CA LEU A 308 17.13 10.10 -2.05
C LEU A 308 16.59 10.22 -0.62
N GLU A 309 17.41 10.71 0.30
CA GLU A 309 17.06 10.92 1.71
C GLU A 309 15.96 11.97 1.86
N CYS A 310 16.04 13.06 1.10
CA CYS A 310 15.00 14.10 1.07
C CYS A 310 13.69 13.55 0.50
N LEU A 311 13.77 12.78 -0.58
CA LEU A 311 12.60 12.11 -1.17
C LEU A 311 11.96 11.13 -0.20
N GLN A 312 12.76 10.37 0.56
CA GLN A 312 12.25 9.44 1.57
C GLN A 312 11.34 10.13 2.58
N VAL A 313 11.79 11.27 3.10
CA VAL A 313 11.03 12.07 4.07
C VAL A 313 9.73 12.59 3.47
N LEU A 314 9.79 13.20 2.27
CA LEU A 314 8.62 13.71 1.54
C LEU A 314 7.60 12.59 1.27
N MET A 315 8.08 11.42 0.88
CA MET A 315 7.23 10.25 0.62
C MET A 315 6.68 9.64 1.93
N GLY A 316 7.27 9.92 3.08
CA GLY A 316 6.92 9.28 4.35
C GLY A 316 7.12 7.77 4.28
N HIS A 317 8.30 7.34 3.81
CA HIS A 317 8.73 5.96 3.83
C HIS A 317 9.50 5.69 5.13
N ASN A 318 9.10 4.66 5.88
CA ASN A 318 9.78 4.28 7.13
C ASN A 318 11.16 3.68 6.88
N CYS A 319 11.36 3.11 5.70
CA CYS A 319 12.55 2.40 5.31
C CYS A 319 13.08 2.96 3.98
N ILE A 320 14.39 3.18 3.88
CA ILE A 320 15.03 3.72 2.68
C ILE A 320 14.92 2.75 1.49
N GLU A 321 14.79 1.45 1.74
CA GLU A 321 14.61 0.42 0.71
C GLU A 321 13.37 0.68 -0.13
N GLU A 322 12.28 1.21 0.46
CA GLU A 322 11.08 1.59 -0.28
C GLU A 322 11.39 2.70 -1.30
N THR A 323 12.31 3.61 -0.97
CA THR A 323 12.70 4.72 -1.84
C THR A 323 13.79 4.29 -2.83
N ARG A 324 14.71 3.41 -2.43
CA ARG A 324 15.76 2.85 -3.32
C ARG A 324 15.20 2.16 -4.56
N ARG A 325 13.96 1.67 -4.51
CA ARG A 325 13.29 1.07 -5.68
C ARG A 325 13.14 2.06 -6.83
N TYR A 326 13.03 3.35 -6.55
CA TYR A 326 12.99 4.41 -7.58
C TYR A 326 14.39 4.72 -8.12
N ALA A 327 15.42 4.63 -7.29
CA ALA A 327 16.80 4.84 -7.71
C ALA A 327 17.28 3.79 -8.73
N LYS A 328 16.70 2.58 -8.72
CA LYS A 328 16.98 1.54 -9.72
C LYS A 328 16.48 1.88 -11.13
N LEU A 329 15.59 2.88 -11.27
CA LEU A 329 14.99 3.27 -12.54
C LEU A 329 15.84 4.27 -13.35
N THR A 330 16.92 4.83 -12.78
CA THR A 330 17.61 5.99 -13.37
C THR A 330 19.10 5.77 -13.54
N ASP A 331 19.50 5.00 -14.57
CA ASP A 331 20.92 4.93 -14.97
C ASP A 331 21.42 6.31 -15.43
N LYS A 332 20.58 7.08 -16.11
CA LYS A 332 20.89 8.44 -16.54
C LYS A 332 21.19 9.38 -15.36
N THR A 333 20.44 9.33 -14.29
CA THR A 333 20.69 10.15 -13.09
C THR A 333 21.99 9.77 -12.41
N ARG A 334 22.38 8.48 -12.42
CA ARG A 334 23.69 8.03 -11.88
C ARG A 334 24.85 8.58 -12.70
N GLU A 335 24.73 8.57 -14.01
CA GLU A 335 25.71 9.13 -14.92
C GLU A 335 25.84 10.64 -14.72
N GLU A 336 24.72 11.37 -14.69
CA GLU A 336 24.71 12.82 -14.46
C GLU A 336 25.29 13.21 -13.09
N GLU A 337 24.95 12.47 -12.01
CA GLU A 337 25.50 12.70 -10.67
C GLU A 337 27.00 12.38 -10.60
N TYR A 338 27.45 11.32 -11.28
CA TYR A 338 28.86 11.01 -11.39
C TYR A 338 29.63 12.16 -12.05
N PHE A 339 29.20 12.63 -13.22
CA PHE A 339 29.87 13.73 -13.91
C PHE A 339 29.76 15.05 -13.15
N ARG A 340 28.65 15.30 -12.45
CA ARG A 340 28.51 16.46 -11.56
C ARG A 340 29.51 16.41 -10.40
N ALA A 341 29.64 15.25 -9.76
CA ALA A 341 30.59 15.05 -8.67
C ALA A 341 32.04 15.17 -9.17
N MET A 342 32.35 14.55 -10.31
CA MET A 342 33.68 14.64 -10.93
C MET A 342 34.01 16.06 -11.31
N SER A 343 33.09 16.82 -11.92
CA SER A 343 33.30 18.24 -12.25
C SER A 343 33.58 19.09 -11.02
N ARG A 344 33.02 18.77 -9.85
CA ARG A 344 33.34 19.47 -8.59
C ARG A 344 34.71 19.09 -8.08
N ILE A 345 35.09 17.82 -8.16
CA ILE A 345 36.43 17.33 -7.79
C ILE A 345 37.49 17.95 -8.70
N GLU A 346 37.22 18.04 -10.01
CA GLU A 346 38.12 18.63 -11.01
C GLU A 346 38.24 20.13 -10.84
N ARG A 347 37.15 20.85 -10.57
CA ARG A 347 37.15 22.32 -10.30
C ARG A 347 37.74 22.64 -8.94
N GLY A 348 37.65 21.77 -7.95
CA GLY A 348 38.26 21.95 -6.63
C GLY A 348 39.78 21.96 -6.68
N LYS A 349 40.39 21.50 -7.79
CA LYS A 349 41.83 21.62 -8.04
C LYS A 349 42.27 23.05 -8.42
N ASP A 350 41.33 23.92 -8.84
CA ASP A 350 41.65 25.29 -9.28
C ASP A 350 41.54 26.37 -8.18
N ASN A 351 40.98 26.02 -7.01
CA ASN A 351 40.84 26.98 -5.89
C ASN A 351 41.58 26.45 -4.65
N GLY A 352 42.81 26.92 -4.52
CA GLY A 352 43.80 26.54 -3.53
C GLY A 352 43.31 26.37 -2.09
N ASP A 353 43.43 25.16 -1.62
CA ASP A 353 43.82 24.87 -0.23
C ASP A 353 44.83 23.72 -0.25
N ASP A 354 46.13 24.13 -0.30
CA ASP A 354 47.30 23.29 -0.55
C ASP A 354 47.60 22.21 0.50
N ARG A 355 46.74 22.00 1.49
CA ARG A 355 47.01 21.06 2.58
C ARG A 355 46.35 19.68 2.47
N HIS A 356 45.33 19.53 1.66
CA HIS A 356 44.65 18.22 1.46
C HIS A 356 45.06 17.52 0.16
N ASP A 357 45.42 18.28 -0.89
CA ASP A 357 45.81 17.73 -2.19
C ASP A 357 47.16 17.01 -2.17
N ASN A 358 48.10 17.42 -1.32
CA ASN A 358 49.40 16.79 -1.17
C ASN A 358 49.30 15.36 -0.58
N LYS A 359 48.27 15.02 0.18
CA LYS A 359 48.10 13.65 0.70
C LYS A 359 47.53 12.66 -0.32
N LEU A 360 46.60 13.11 -1.15
CA LEU A 360 46.02 12.26 -2.19
C LEU A 360 46.95 12.05 -3.37
N ALA A 361 47.65 13.10 -3.83
CA ALA A 361 48.69 13.00 -4.84
C ALA A 361 49.83 12.07 -4.43
N THR A 362 50.26 12.10 -3.17
CA THR A 362 51.28 11.21 -2.62
C THR A 362 50.82 9.76 -2.54
N ILE A 363 49.54 9.49 -2.37
CA ILE A 363 48.98 8.13 -2.36
C ILE A 363 48.93 7.57 -3.79
N PHE A 364 48.48 8.36 -4.78
CA PHE A 364 48.44 7.95 -6.18
C PHE A 364 49.80 7.80 -6.82
N GLU A 365 50.82 8.60 -6.44
CA GLU A 365 52.20 8.41 -6.87
C GLU A 365 52.81 7.13 -6.27
N LYS A 366 52.50 6.81 -5.02
CA LYS A 366 52.93 5.53 -4.42
C LYS A 366 52.32 4.32 -5.11
N GLU A 367 51.04 4.35 -5.49
CA GLU A 367 50.41 3.26 -6.23
C GLU A 367 50.97 3.10 -7.66
N LYS A 368 51.31 4.18 -8.36
CA LYS A 368 52.03 4.12 -9.65
C LYS A 368 53.41 3.50 -9.54
N LEU A 369 54.13 3.78 -8.46
CA LEU A 369 55.43 3.16 -8.20
C LEU A 369 55.31 1.66 -7.93
N PHE A 370 54.27 1.21 -7.25
CA PHE A 370 54.03 -0.24 -7.01
C PHE A 370 53.56 -1.00 -8.26
N ALA A 371 52.94 -0.33 -9.23
CA ALA A 371 52.52 -0.95 -10.49
C ALA A 371 53.68 -1.14 -11.50
N GLN A 372 54.80 -0.50 -11.31
CA GLN A 372 56.01 -0.70 -12.15
C GLN A 372 56.96 -1.86 -11.66
N TYR A 373 56.65 -2.48 -10.53
CA TYR A 373 57.42 -3.59 -9.96
C TYR A 373 56.63 -4.92 -9.88
N ARG A 374 55.63 -5.08 -10.77
CA ARG A 374 55.00 -6.38 -11.02
C ARG A 374 55.24 -6.87 -12.44
#